data_3b3bd0561684556cdc28440496b4efb1
#
_entry.id   3b3bd0561684556cdc28440496b4efb1
#
_cell.length_a   1.000
_cell.length_b   1.000
_cell.length_c   1.000
_cell.angle_alpha   90.00
_cell.angle_beta   90.00
_cell.angle_gamma   90.00
#
_symmetry.space_group_name_H-M   'P 1'
#
loop_
_entity.id
_entity.type
_entity.pdbx_description
1 polymer ?
#
loop_
_entity_poly.entity_id
_entity_poly.type
_entity_poly.pdbx_seq_one_letter_code
_entity_poly.pdbx_strand_id
1 'polypeptide(L)'
;MNIEKLIQEYKDLEIEQSLNYMEFNKILITSHSTRIEGSTLTLNETRILIEDGNTPSGKPLLFSNQTKDHYEALNFILEQAKKKTPISMKFIQEIGARVMKNTGEVFSNALGVVDSSKGELRKVRVSAGNRSFMNYDKVPMALEKLANKLNEELDKSKTIEEQL
;
A
#
# COMPACT_ATOMS: atom_id res chain seq x y z
N MET A 1 3.11 -16.99 21.74
CA MET A 1 2.11 -17.48 20.77
C MET A 1 2.92 -17.88 19.55
N ASN A 2 2.86 -19.13 19.09
CA ASN A 2 3.65 -19.59 17.93
C ASN A 2 2.83 -19.34 16.66
N ILE A 3 3.22 -18.35 15.87
CA ILE A 3 2.52 -17.93 14.65
C ILE A 3 2.57 -19.02 13.57
N GLU A 4 3.70 -19.74 13.46
CA GLU A 4 3.82 -20.83 12.49
C GLU A 4 2.80 -21.94 12.75
N LYS A 5 2.58 -22.28 14.03
CA LYS A 5 1.57 -23.25 14.43
C LYS A 5 0.16 -22.77 14.07
N LEU A 6 -0.16 -21.51 14.30
CA LEU A 6 -1.46 -20.93 13.94
C LEU A 6 -1.68 -20.89 12.42
N ILE A 7 -0.63 -20.60 11.65
CA ILE A 7 -0.70 -20.66 10.18
C ILE A 7 -0.95 -22.10 9.71
N GLN A 8 -0.30 -23.08 10.34
CA GLN A 8 -0.55 -24.48 9.98
C GLN A 8 -1.97 -24.93 10.34
N GLU A 9 -2.43 -24.62 11.56
CA GLU A 9 -3.81 -24.88 11.97
C GLU A 9 -4.83 -24.24 11.02
N TYR A 10 -4.58 -22.99 10.59
CA TYR A 10 -5.43 -22.29 9.61
C TYR A 10 -5.45 -23.02 8.25
N LYS A 11 -4.31 -23.49 7.75
CA LYS A 11 -4.22 -24.27 6.51
C LYS A 11 -4.95 -25.60 6.61
N ASP A 12 -4.85 -26.26 7.77
CA ASP A 12 -5.50 -27.54 8.01
C ASP A 12 -7.04 -27.44 8.06
N LEU A 13 -7.57 -26.24 8.31
CA LEU A 13 -9.02 -25.99 8.26
C LEU A 13 -9.58 -25.90 6.83
N GLU A 14 -8.73 -25.86 5.80
CA GLU A 14 -9.10 -25.77 4.38
C GLU A 14 -10.15 -24.70 4.04
N ILE A 15 -10.22 -23.63 4.85
CA ILE A 15 -11.19 -22.52 4.70
C ILE A 15 -11.07 -21.88 3.31
N GLU A 16 -9.85 -21.87 2.76
CA GLU A 16 -9.57 -21.32 1.42
C GLU A 16 -10.33 -22.05 0.30
N GLN A 17 -10.74 -23.29 0.51
CA GLN A 17 -11.50 -24.05 -0.48
C GLN A 17 -12.99 -23.71 -0.49
N SER A 18 -13.53 -23.21 0.64
CA SER A 18 -14.96 -22.90 0.77
C SER A 18 -15.29 -21.43 0.47
N LEU A 19 -14.32 -20.54 0.63
CA LEU A 19 -14.43 -19.09 0.38
C LEU A 19 -13.15 -18.60 -0.26
N ASN A 20 -13.24 -17.70 -1.25
CA ASN A 20 -12.06 -16.97 -1.72
C ASN A 20 -11.57 -15.97 -0.65
N TYR A 21 -11.06 -16.55 0.45
CA TYR A 21 -10.68 -15.79 1.65
C TYR A 21 -9.56 -14.80 1.38
N MET A 22 -8.67 -15.13 0.46
CA MET A 22 -7.62 -14.21 0.03
C MET A 22 -8.21 -12.96 -0.63
N GLU A 23 -9.19 -13.13 -1.51
CA GLU A 23 -9.86 -12.02 -2.18
C GLU A 23 -10.67 -11.18 -1.20
N PHE A 24 -11.40 -11.84 -0.29
CA PHE A 24 -12.11 -11.15 0.79
C PHE A 24 -11.17 -10.31 1.64
N ASN A 25 -10.01 -10.83 2.04
CA ASN A 25 -9.02 -10.09 2.82
C ASN A 25 -8.45 -8.90 2.06
N LYS A 26 -8.18 -9.01 0.76
CA LYS A 26 -7.73 -7.88 -0.05
C LYS A 26 -8.78 -6.76 -0.08
N ILE A 27 -10.04 -7.10 -0.26
CA ILE A 27 -11.17 -6.15 -0.22
C ILE A 27 -11.27 -5.51 1.17
N LEU A 28 -11.16 -6.30 2.23
CA LEU A 28 -11.23 -5.84 3.61
C LEU A 28 -10.10 -4.85 3.93
N ILE A 29 -8.85 -5.20 3.60
CA ILE A 29 -7.67 -4.34 3.77
C ILE A 29 -7.85 -3.04 2.99
N THR A 30 -8.28 -3.13 1.73
CA THR A 30 -8.53 -1.96 0.88
C THR A 30 -9.59 -1.04 1.48
N SER A 31 -10.73 -1.59 1.93
CA SER A 31 -11.79 -0.82 2.56
C SER A 31 -11.31 -0.10 3.82
N HIS A 32 -10.56 -0.77 4.69
CA HIS A 32 -10.04 -0.15 5.91
C HIS A 32 -8.98 0.91 5.61
N SER A 33 -8.05 0.64 4.72
CA SER A 33 -6.98 1.58 4.36
C SER A 33 -7.55 2.88 3.76
N THR A 34 -8.48 2.77 2.81
CA THR A 34 -9.07 3.97 2.19
C THR A 34 -9.97 4.74 3.16
N ARG A 35 -10.61 4.07 4.13
CA ARG A 35 -11.38 4.75 5.20
C ARG A 35 -10.49 5.56 6.15
N ILE A 36 -9.28 5.11 6.45
CA ILE A 36 -8.29 5.89 7.22
C ILE A 36 -7.97 7.19 6.48
N GLU A 37 -7.95 7.17 5.15
CA GLU A 37 -7.73 8.34 4.28
C GLU A 37 -9.02 9.15 4.02
N GLY A 38 -10.11 8.86 4.71
CA GLY A 38 -11.33 9.64 4.67
C GLY A 38 -12.41 9.14 3.69
N SER A 39 -12.20 8.02 3.01
CA SER A 39 -13.26 7.41 2.19
C SER A 39 -14.46 7.01 3.04
N THR A 40 -15.65 7.29 2.53
CA THR A 40 -16.92 6.90 3.19
C THR A 40 -17.57 5.67 2.55
N LEU A 41 -16.84 4.95 1.69
CA LEU A 41 -17.34 3.69 1.14
C LEU A 41 -17.47 2.65 2.25
N THR A 42 -18.59 1.94 2.27
CA THR A 42 -18.80 0.77 3.12
C THR A 42 -18.02 -0.42 2.57
N LEU A 43 -17.83 -1.46 3.37
CA LEU A 43 -17.21 -2.71 2.91
C LEU A 43 -17.96 -3.32 1.71
N ASN A 44 -19.29 -3.29 1.74
CA ASN A 44 -20.11 -3.83 0.65
C ASN A 44 -19.98 -2.99 -0.64
N GLU A 45 -19.97 -1.65 -0.53
CA GLU A 45 -19.72 -0.76 -1.68
C GLU A 45 -18.32 -0.96 -2.25
N THR A 46 -17.31 -1.15 -1.40
CA THR A 46 -15.93 -1.50 -1.80
C THR A 46 -15.91 -2.82 -2.57
N ARG A 47 -16.62 -3.84 -2.07
CA ARG A 47 -16.72 -5.16 -2.73
C ARG A 47 -17.35 -5.06 -4.10
N ILE A 48 -18.52 -4.44 -4.20
CA ILE A 48 -19.25 -4.25 -5.47
C ILE A 48 -18.40 -3.47 -6.48
N LEU A 49 -17.67 -2.42 -6.00
CA LEU A 49 -16.80 -1.64 -6.86
C LEU A 49 -15.64 -2.46 -7.44
N ILE A 50 -15.08 -3.38 -6.65
CA ILE A 50 -13.93 -4.19 -7.05
C ILE A 50 -14.38 -5.39 -7.89
N GLU A 51 -15.40 -6.13 -7.46
CA GLU A 51 -15.87 -7.34 -8.12
C GLU A 51 -16.66 -7.04 -9.41
N ASP A 52 -17.57 -6.07 -9.36
CA ASP A 52 -18.51 -5.78 -10.44
C ASP A 52 -18.13 -4.52 -11.25
N GLY A 53 -17.17 -3.72 -10.77
CA GLY A 53 -16.81 -2.45 -11.39
C GLY A 53 -17.79 -1.31 -11.15
N ASN A 54 -18.89 -1.54 -10.42
CA ASN A 54 -19.98 -0.58 -10.21
C ASN A 54 -19.58 0.52 -9.22
N THR A 55 -19.64 1.77 -9.68
CA THR A 55 -19.36 2.94 -8.83
C THR A 55 -20.55 3.21 -7.92
N PRO A 56 -20.36 3.29 -6.59
CA PRO A 56 -21.45 3.58 -5.65
C PRO A 56 -22.10 4.91 -5.91
N SER A 57 -23.44 4.94 -5.90
CA SER A 57 -24.23 6.17 -6.10
C SER A 57 -24.11 7.11 -4.89
N GLY A 58 -24.14 8.42 -5.15
CA GLY A 58 -24.11 9.44 -4.10
C GLY A 58 -22.78 9.58 -3.37
N LYS A 59 -21.71 8.98 -3.84
CA LYS A 59 -20.35 9.09 -3.29
C LYS A 59 -19.42 9.86 -4.24
N PRO A 60 -18.48 10.66 -3.72
CA PRO A 60 -17.45 11.27 -4.54
C PRO A 60 -16.68 10.25 -5.37
N LEU A 61 -16.45 10.53 -6.65
CA LEU A 61 -15.67 9.66 -7.55
C LEU A 61 -14.24 9.43 -7.01
N LEU A 62 -13.70 10.42 -6.27
CA LEU A 62 -12.42 10.32 -5.57
C LEU A 62 -12.32 9.05 -4.75
N PHE A 63 -13.35 8.68 -3.98
CA PHE A 63 -13.32 7.48 -3.13
C PHE A 63 -13.27 6.19 -3.93
N SER A 64 -13.97 6.15 -5.08
CA SER A 64 -13.92 5.01 -6.00
C SER A 64 -12.52 4.87 -6.62
N ASN A 65 -11.91 5.98 -7.02
CA ASN A 65 -10.55 6.00 -7.56
C ASN A 65 -9.52 5.56 -6.51
N GLN A 66 -9.56 6.12 -5.30
CA GLN A 66 -8.69 5.70 -4.18
C GLN A 66 -8.79 4.19 -3.91
N THR A 67 -10.02 3.67 -3.92
CA THR A 67 -10.28 2.25 -3.67
C THR A 67 -9.68 1.37 -4.76
N LYS A 68 -9.89 1.71 -6.04
CA LYS A 68 -9.32 0.96 -7.17
C LYS A 68 -7.80 1.03 -7.18
N ASP A 69 -7.23 2.22 -7.00
CA ASP A 69 -5.78 2.44 -6.96
C ASP A 69 -5.12 1.63 -5.84
N HIS A 70 -5.70 1.68 -4.62
CA HIS A 70 -5.21 0.92 -3.48
C HIS A 70 -5.27 -0.60 -3.74
N TYR A 71 -6.40 -1.09 -4.27
CA TYR A 71 -6.55 -2.52 -4.55
C TYR A 71 -5.56 -3.01 -5.61
N GLU A 72 -5.33 -2.24 -6.69
CA GLU A 72 -4.32 -2.54 -7.70
C GLU A 72 -2.90 -2.53 -7.11
N ALA A 73 -2.58 -1.54 -6.26
CA ALA A 73 -1.30 -1.47 -5.57
C ALA A 73 -1.08 -2.66 -4.62
N LEU A 74 -2.10 -3.07 -3.87
CA LEU A 74 -2.05 -4.22 -2.98
C LEU A 74 -1.79 -5.52 -3.76
N ASN A 75 -2.50 -5.75 -4.87
CA ASN A 75 -2.26 -6.91 -5.72
C ASN A 75 -0.81 -6.93 -6.25
N PHE A 76 -0.33 -5.78 -6.73
CA PHE A 76 1.06 -5.64 -7.19
C PHE A 76 2.06 -6.00 -6.09
N ILE A 77 1.89 -5.47 -4.87
CA ILE A 77 2.79 -5.75 -3.73
C ILE A 77 2.80 -7.25 -3.42
N LEU A 78 1.62 -7.89 -3.36
CA LEU A 78 1.51 -9.33 -3.09
C LEU A 78 2.20 -10.19 -4.17
N GLU A 79 2.10 -9.80 -5.44
CA GLU A 79 2.82 -10.47 -6.52
C GLU A 79 4.34 -10.31 -6.41
N GLN A 80 4.81 -9.09 -6.08
CA GLN A 80 6.24 -8.84 -5.88
C GLN A 80 6.79 -9.57 -4.66
N ALA A 81 6.01 -9.66 -3.59
CA ALA A 81 6.37 -10.45 -2.41
C ALA A 81 6.55 -11.94 -2.74
N LYS A 82 5.63 -12.53 -3.52
CA LYS A 82 5.78 -13.92 -4.01
C LYS A 82 7.06 -14.13 -4.82
N LYS A 83 7.48 -13.13 -5.60
CA LYS A 83 8.73 -13.15 -6.38
C LYS A 83 9.97 -12.84 -5.55
N LYS A 84 9.79 -12.49 -4.28
CA LYS A 84 10.87 -12.01 -3.39
C LYS A 84 11.65 -10.84 -3.99
N THR A 85 10.94 -9.93 -4.66
CA THR A 85 11.54 -8.75 -5.28
C THR A 85 12.23 -7.89 -4.22
N PRO A 86 13.53 -7.56 -4.35
CA PRO A 86 14.22 -6.72 -3.39
C PRO A 86 13.58 -5.35 -3.25
N ILE A 87 13.50 -4.86 -2.01
CA ILE A 87 13.02 -3.52 -1.72
C ILE A 87 14.06 -2.51 -2.21
N SER A 88 13.62 -1.51 -2.98
CA SER A 88 14.47 -0.43 -3.47
C SER A 88 13.69 0.90 -3.41
N MET A 89 14.40 2.01 -3.49
CA MET A 89 13.76 3.33 -3.61
C MET A 89 12.80 3.35 -4.80
N LYS A 90 13.22 2.81 -5.95
CA LYS A 90 12.38 2.73 -7.15
C LYS A 90 11.13 1.90 -6.93
N PHE A 91 11.25 0.77 -6.23
CA PHE A 91 10.10 -0.07 -5.89
C PHE A 91 9.10 0.67 -4.98
N ILE A 92 9.60 1.40 -3.96
CA ILE A 92 8.76 2.22 -3.08
C ILE A 92 8.04 3.32 -3.90
N GLN A 93 8.74 3.98 -4.82
CA GLN A 93 8.15 4.98 -5.70
C GLN A 93 7.10 4.38 -6.64
N GLU A 94 7.31 3.17 -7.15
CA GLU A 94 6.34 2.47 -7.98
C GLU A 94 5.06 2.12 -7.21
N ILE A 95 5.18 1.71 -5.94
CA ILE A 95 4.03 1.52 -5.06
C ILE A 95 3.28 2.85 -4.89
N GLY A 96 3.99 3.93 -4.59
CA GLY A 96 3.41 5.27 -4.47
C GLY A 96 2.67 5.71 -5.73
N ALA A 97 3.26 5.49 -6.90
CA ALA A 97 2.64 5.78 -8.19
C ALA A 97 1.32 5.02 -8.40
N ARG A 98 1.25 3.76 -7.98
CA ARG A 98 0.04 2.94 -8.08
C ARG A 98 -1.06 3.42 -7.14
N VAL A 99 -0.71 3.69 -5.90
CA VAL A 99 -1.66 4.20 -4.88
C VAL A 99 -2.24 5.55 -5.28
N MET A 100 -1.47 6.38 -5.98
CA MET A 100 -1.85 7.74 -6.38
C MET A 100 -2.22 7.85 -7.86
N LYS A 101 -2.43 6.76 -8.58
CA LYS A 101 -2.58 6.69 -10.04
C LYS A 101 -3.66 7.63 -10.58
N ASN A 102 -4.85 7.63 -9.97
CA ASN A 102 -6.00 8.43 -10.38
C ASN A 102 -6.34 9.56 -9.38
N THR A 103 -5.61 9.67 -8.29
CA THR A 103 -5.87 10.63 -7.20
C THR A 103 -4.68 11.50 -6.87
N GLY A 104 -3.55 11.26 -7.54
CA GLY A 104 -2.34 12.06 -7.38
C GLY A 104 -2.51 13.47 -7.92
N GLU A 105 -1.71 14.37 -7.37
CA GLU A 105 -1.68 15.78 -7.73
C GLU A 105 -0.30 16.19 -8.25
N VAL A 106 -0.31 17.22 -9.10
CA VAL A 106 0.91 17.85 -9.60
C VAL A 106 1.16 19.13 -8.82
N PHE A 107 2.29 19.18 -8.13
CA PHE A 107 2.72 20.34 -7.35
C PHE A 107 3.84 21.07 -8.07
N SER A 108 3.68 22.37 -8.27
CA SER A 108 4.73 23.26 -8.82
C SER A 108 5.27 24.17 -7.73
N ASN A 109 6.61 24.27 -7.63
CA ASN A 109 7.29 25.13 -6.69
C ASN A 109 8.62 25.63 -7.29
N ALA A 110 9.38 26.48 -6.55
CA ALA A 110 10.66 27.03 -7.01
C ALA A 110 11.73 25.97 -7.34
N LEU A 111 11.56 24.71 -6.88
CA LEU A 111 12.49 23.59 -7.11
C LEU A 111 12.02 22.66 -8.24
N GLY A 112 10.94 23.03 -8.93
CA GLY A 112 10.38 22.32 -10.04
C GLY A 112 9.02 21.70 -9.76
N VAL A 113 8.61 20.82 -10.67
CA VAL A 113 7.34 20.11 -10.62
C VAL A 113 7.54 18.75 -9.94
N VAL A 114 6.56 18.33 -9.16
CA VAL A 114 6.45 17.00 -8.55
C VAL A 114 5.08 16.45 -8.88
N ASP A 115 5.03 15.28 -9.47
CA ASP A 115 3.81 14.55 -9.81
C ASP A 115 3.67 13.32 -8.91
N SER A 116 2.77 13.38 -7.93
CA SER A 116 2.57 12.28 -6.99
C SER A 116 2.00 11.03 -7.66
N SER A 117 1.27 11.18 -8.79
CA SER A 117 0.77 10.02 -9.56
C SER A 117 1.88 9.20 -10.22
N LYS A 118 3.09 9.76 -10.31
CA LYS A 118 4.29 9.07 -10.80
C LYS A 118 5.18 8.55 -9.68
N GLY A 119 4.76 8.67 -8.42
CA GLY A 119 5.55 8.28 -7.27
C GLY A 119 6.79 9.14 -7.06
N GLU A 120 6.80 10.37 -7.59
CA GLU A 120 7.92 11.29 -7.42
C GLU A 120 8.07 11.73 -5.97
N LEU A 121 9.31 11.76 -5.49
CA LEU A 121 9.59 12.21 -4.15
C LEU A 121 9.37 13.71 -4.01
N ARG A 122 8.84 14.12 -2.86
CA ARG A 122 8.59 15.54 -2.57
C ARG A 122 9.85 16.41 -2.67
N LYS A 123 9.67 17.63 -3.15
CA LYS A 123 10.71 18.68 -3.23
C LYS A 123 10.41 19.85 -2.29
N VAL A 124 9.59 19.62 -1.25
CA VAL A 124 9.21 20.62 -0.27
C VAL A 124 9.35 20.08 1.15
N ARG A 125 9.51 21.00 2.11
CA ARG A 125 9.42 20.66 3.53
C ARG A 125 7.98 20.30 3.88
N VAL A 126 7.83 19.32 4.74
CA VAL A 126 6.53 18.86 5.25
C VAL A 126 6.57 18.86 6.77
N SER A 127 5.46 19.26 7.38
CA SER A 127 5.25 19.19 8.82
C SER A 127 3.84 18.69 9.12
N ALA A 128 3.65 18.11 10.28
CA ALA A 128 2.34 17.76 10.83
C ALA A 128 2.25 18.34 12.26
N GLY A 129 1.36 19.29 12.44
CA GLY A 129 1.31 20.07 13.67
C GLY A 129 2.67 20.74 13.95
N ASN A 130 3.21 20.54 15.15
CA ASN A 130 4.50 21.09 15.57
C ASN A 130 5.71 20.21 15.18
N ARG A 131 5.50 19.09 14.48
CA ARG A 131 6.57 18.17 14.07
C ARG A 131 6.99 18.44 12.64
N SER A 132 8.24 18.83 12.42
CA SER A 132 8.85 18.88 11.09
C SER A 132 9.45 17.53 10.72
N PHE A 133 9.21 17.10 9.48
CA PHE A 133 9.82 15.90 8.93
C PHE A 133 11.19 16.19 8.31
N MET A 134 11.92 15.11 8.01
CA MET A 134 13.21 15.17 7.32
C MET A 134 13.17 16.11 6.12
N ASN A 135 14.21 16.89 5.90
CA ASN A 135 14.30 17.74 4.72
C ASN A 135 14.27 16.89 3.44
N TYR A 136 13.60 17.41 2.41
CA TYR A 136 13.34 16.68 1.15
C TYR A 136 14.61 16.21 0.44
N ASP A 137 15.71 16.99 0.52
CA ASP A 137 17.02 16.67 -0.08
C ASP A 137 17.67 15.41 0.52
N LYS A 138 17.32 15.06 1.76
CA LYS A 138 17.80 13.87 2.47
C LYS A 138 16.92 12.65 2.29
N VAL A 139 15.71 12.82 1.74
CA VAL A 139 14.75 11.71 1.59
C VAL A 139 15.26 10.59 0.69
N PRO A 140 15.87 10.86 -0.50
CA PRO A 140 16.36 9.79 -1.37
C PRO A 140 17.38 8.89 -0.65
N MET A 141 18.40 9.50 -0.04
CA MET A 141 19.44 8.74 0.68
C MET A 141 18.88 7.98 1.88
N ALA A 142 17.91 8.55 2.59
CA ALA A 142 17.25 7.87 3.71
C ALA A 142 16.42 6.67 3.25
N LEU A 143 15.73 6.77 2.11
CA LEU A 143 14.97 5.66 1.52
C LEU A 143 15.90 4.53 1.05
N GLU A 144 17.02 4.86 0.41
CA GLU A 144 18.00 3.84 0.01
C GLU A 144 18.58 3.11 1.22
N LYS A 145 18.97 3.86 2.27
CA LYS A 145 19.46 3.26 3.50
C LYS A 145 18.41 2.37 4.19
N LEU A 146 17.15 2.80 4.19
CA LEU A 146 16.05 2.01 4.74
C LEU A 146 15.84 0.73 3.93
N ALA A 147 15.78 0.84 2.60
CA ALA A 147 15.59 -0.30 1.70
C ALA A 147 16.69 -1.36 1.88
N ASN A 148 17.96 -0.93 1.92
CA ASN A 148 19.09 -1.83 2.14
C ASN A 148 18.98 -2.52 3.51
N LYS A 149 18.68 -1.78 4.57
CA LYS A 149 18.49 -2.35 5.90
C LYS A 149 17.36 -3.38 5.93
N LEU A 150 16.22 -3.07 5.31
CA LEU A 150 15.08 -4.00 5.26
C LEU A 150 15.44 -5.30 4.52
N ASN A 151 16.12 -5.22 3.38
CA ASN A 151 16.56 -6.41 2.66
C ASN A 151 17.54 -7.24 3.50
N GLU A 152 18.53 -6.60 4.16
CA GLU A 152 19.45 -7.30 5.03
C GLU A 152 18.76 -8.01 6.21
N GLU A 153 17.77 -7.37 6.83
CA GLU A 153 17.01 -7.97 7.92
C GLU A 153 16.12 -9.12 7.43
N LEU A 154 15.44 -8.96 6.29
CA LEU A 154 14.66 -10.03 5.67
C LEU A 154 15.51 -11.25 5.30
N ASP A 155 16.72 -11.03 4.77
CA ASP A 155 17.65 -12.11 4.42
C ASP A 155 18.21 -12.85 5.65
N LYS A 156 18.33 -12.16 6.80
CA LYS A 156 18.78 -12.74 8.06
C LYS A 156 17.69 -13.47 8.82
N SER A 157 16.44 -13.08 8.61
CA SER A 157 15.28 -13.63 9.32
C SER A 157 15.04 -15.09 8.94
N LYS A 158 14.99 -15.97 9.94
CA LYS A 158 14.83 -17.42 9.76
C LYS A 158 13.38 -17.86 9.95
N THR A 159 12.60 -17.08 10.68
CA THR A 159 11.21 -17.38 11.01
C THR A 159 10.28 -16.26 10.58
N ILE A 160 8.98 -16.57 10.48
CA ILE A 160 7.96 -15.57 10.17
C ILE A 160 7.86 -14.53 11.30
N GLU A 161 8.06 -14.95 12.55
CA GLU A 161 8.05 -14.06 13.71
C GLU A 161 9.19 -13.02 13.67
N GLU A 162 10.35 -13.37 13.10
CA GLU A 162 11.46 -12.44 12.92
C GLU A 162 11.23 -11.44 11.79
N GLN A 163 10.33 -11.75 10.87
CA GLN A 163 9.98 -10.90 9.73
C GLN A 163 8.88 -9.89 10.05
N LEU A 164 8.11 -10.10 11.12
CA LEU A 164 7.04 -9.23 11.59
C LEU A 164 7.55 -8.19 12.59
#